data_7259c757d90fe33b92bd3c71f6c9d168
#
_entry.id   7259c757d90fe33b92bd3c71f6c9d168
#
_cell.length_a   1.000
_cell.length_b   1.000
_cell.length_c   1.000
_cell.angle_alpha   90.00
_cell.angle_beta   90.00
_cell.angle_gamma   90.00
#
_symmetry.space_group_name_H-M   'P 1'
#
loop_
_entity.id
_entity.type
_entity.pdbx_description
1 polymer ?
#
loop_
_entity_poly.entity_id
_entity_poly.type
_entity_poly.pdbx_seq_one_letter_code
_entity_poly.pdbx_strand_id
1 'polypeptide(L)'
;MTDQEGSTHPFDALTPDVILDAVDSAGFVTDGRLMGLNSFENRVYQVGLEDTTPVVVKFYRPQRWSDAQILEEHAFSRFLREQELPVVAPLANDCGETLFYHAGFRFTVFPRQGGHAPELDNADHLLVLGRTLARWHAAGNDRPFQTRPAIDIIADCRAAVDYVNQGVVDPNFSGRYRDLGGALIEAMERRLDGTTWQAINVHGDCHTGNILWRDDLPHFVDLDDSVRGPAMQDLWMLLSGDAEENRQQLRTLSEGYETFLPFPWAQRRLIEPLRARRMLRHSAWLAQRWDDPAFPLAFPWFDSPRYWQDHINDLEQELATMQRLLEP
;
A
#
# COMPACT_ATOMS: atom_id res chain seq x y z
N MET A 1 -16.23 20.69 -37.54
CA MET A 1 -14.90 20.48 -36.96
C MET A 1 -15.11 20.64 -35.47
N THR A 2 -15.42 19.55 -34.81
CA THR A 2 -15.53 19.46 -33.32
C THR A 2 -14.20 18.89 -32.85
N ASP A 3 -13.39 19.76 -32.26
CA ASP A 3 -12.18 19.34 -31.54
C ASP A 3 -12.59 18.36 -30.45
N GLN A 4 -12.30 17.08 -30.66
CA GLN A 4 -12.17 16.13 -29.59
C GLN A 4 -10.92 16.54 -28.81
N GLU A 5 -11.11 17.28 -27.71
CA GLU A 5 -10.11 17.30 -26.64
C GLU A 5 -9.96 15.86 -26.16
N GLY A 6 -8.95 15.17 -26.67
CA GLY A 6 -8.59 13.84 -26.22
C GLY A 6 -8.26 13.93 -24.74
N SER A 7 -8.98 13.18 -23.91
CA SER A 7 -8.63 12.96 -22.52
C SER A 7 -7.19 12.45 -22.47
N THR A 8 -6.25 13.30 -22.06
CA THR A 8 -4.86 12.89 -21.85
C THR A 8 -4.78 12.14 -20.52
N HIS A 9 -4.43 10.86 -20.59
CA HIS A 9 -4.23 10.08 -19.35
C HIS A 9 -2.97 10.54 -18.61
N PRO A 10 -2.90 10.33 -17.28
CA PRO A 10 -1.87 10.92 -16.43
C PRO A 10 -0.42 10.69 -16.85
N PHE A 11 -0.14 9.64 -17.62
CA PHE A 11 1.21 9.24 -18.02
C PHE A 11 1.44 9.11 -19.52
N ASP A 12 0.51 9.62 -20.36
CA ASP A 12 0.64 9.51 -21.82
C ASP A 12 1.91 10.17 -22.37
N ALA A 13 2.33 11.28 -21.76
CA ALA A 13 3.54 11.98 -22.15
C ALA A 13 4.83 11.42 -21.51
N LEU A 14 4.75 10.39 -20.68
CA LEU A 14 5.90 9.78 -20.01
C LEU A 14 6.60 8.77 -20.94
N THR A 15 7.31 9.29 -21.94
CA THR A 15 8.09 8.48 -22.89
C THR A 15 9.43 8.03 -22.30
N PRO A 16 10.10 7.01 -22.89
CA PRO A 16 11.45 6.61 -22.48
C PRO A 16 12.45 7.77 -22.41
N ASP A 17 12.44 8.66 -23.40
CA ASP A 17 13.34 9.82 -23.41
C ASP A 17 13.05 10.77 -22.25
N VAL A 18 11.77 11.07 -21.97
CA VAL A 18 11.37 11.92 -20.85
C VAL A 18 11.80 11.30 -19.52
N ILE A 19 11.77 9.96 -19.38
CA ILE A 19 12.21 9.27 -18.16
C ILE A 19 13.72 9.43 -17.97
N LEU A 20 14.51 9.19 -19.02
CA LEU A 20 15.98 9.33 -18.95
C LEU A 20 16.37 10.79 -18.68
N ASP A 21 15.83 11.74 -19.43
CA ASP A 21 16.07 13.18 -19.23
C ASP A 21 15.69 13.64 -17.80
N ALA A 22 14.60 13.09 -17.24
CA ALA A 22 14.21 13.37 -15.86
C ALA A 22 15.27 12.94 -14.86
N VAL A 23 15.79 11.72 -15.01
CA VAL A 23 16.82 11.17 -14.12
C VAL A 23 18.12 11.96 -14.25
N ASP A 24 18.53 12.30 -15.47
CA ASP A 24 19.72 13.13 -15.71
C ASP A 24 19.55 14.54 -15.10
N SER A 25 18.36 15.13 -15.20
CA SER A 25 18.05 16.46 -14.63
C SER A 25 18.15 16.48 -13.09
N ALA A 26 17.96 15.33 -12.43
CA ALA A 26 18.12 15.18 -10.99
C ALA A 26 19.57 14.92 -10.57
N GLY A 27 20.52 14.85 -11.51
CA GLY A 27 21.95 14.66 -11.26
C GLY A 27 22.41 13.20 -11.28
N PHE A 28 21.59 12.28 -11.80
CA PHE A 28 21.92 10.85 -11.96
C PHE A 28 22.17 10.55 -13.44
N VAL A 29 23.41 10.46 -13.87
CA VAL A 29 23.77 10.28 -15.28
C VAL A 29 23.37 8.90 -15.77
N THR A 30 22.46 8.85 -16.75
CA THR A 30 21.90 7.59 -17.26
C THR A 30 22.77 6.98 -18.37
N ASP A 31 22.75 5.63 -18.48
CA ASP A 31 23.42 4.88 -19.55
C ASP A 31 22.46 4.44 -20.68
N GLY A 32 21.20 4.90 -20.63
CA GLY A 32 20.17 4.58 -21.61
C GLY A 32 19.41 3.27 -21.36
N ARG A 33 19.79 2.45 -20.37
CA ARG A 33 19.05 1.24 -20.02
C ARG A 33 17.84 1.56 -19.19
N LEU A 34 16.66 1.15 -19.67
CA LEU A 34 15.36 1.39 -19.03
C LEU A 34 14.54 0.09 -19.00
N MET A 35 13.97 -0.23 -17.85
CA MET A 35 13.06 -1.36 -17.69
C MET A 35 11.87 -0.97 -16.80
N GLY A 36 10.63 -1.13 -17.31
CA GLY A 36 9.42 -0.95 -16.51
C GLY A 36 9.31 -1.99 -15.40
N LEU A 37 8.95 -1.56 -14.20
CA LEU A 37 8.63 -2.43 -13.08
C LEU A 37 7.12 -2.49 -12.87
N ASN A 38 6.66 -3.58 -12.23
CA ASN A 38 5.24 -3.77 -11.93
C ASN A 38 4.74 -2.69 -10.95
N SER A 39 4.00 -1.72 -11.49
CA SER A 39 3.36 -0.67 -10.71
C SER A 39 2.20 -0.08 -11.50
N PHE A 40 1.05 0.10 -10.87
CA PHE A 40 -0.17 0.54 -11.53
C PHE A 40 -0.61 1.94 -11.08
N GLU A 41 -0.50 2.24 -9.80
CA GLU A 41 -0.84 3.57 -9.29
C GLU A 41 0.14 4.64 -9.78
N ASN A 42 1.42 4.40 -9.61
CA ASN A 42 2.51 5.21 -10.12
C ASN A 42 3.09 4.56 -11.38
N ARG A 43 4.14 5.14 -11.97
CA ARG A 43 4.97 4.46 -12.96
C ARG A 43 6.37 4.31 -12.40
N VAL A 44 6.84 3.07 -12.36
CA VAL A 44 8.13 2.73 -11.73
C VAL A 44 9.03 2.06 -12.75
N TYR A 45 10.27 2.53 -12.81
CA TYR A 45 11.27 2.05 -13.76
C TYR A 45 12.58 1.77 -13.06
N GLN A 46 13.26 0.71 -13.48
CA GLN A 46 14.67 0.55 -13.22
C GLN A 46 15.44 1.27 -14.33
N VAL A 47 16.36 2.16 -13.95
CA VAL A 47 17.18 2.96 -14.86
C VAL A 47 18.64 2.64 -14.62
N GLY A 48 19.37 2.32 -15.69
CA GLY A 48 20.82 2.13 -15.67
C GLY A 48 21.54 3.47 -15.52
N LEU A 49 22.57 3.51 -14.69
CA LEU A 49 23.44 4.68 -14.55
C LEU A 49 24.84 4.37 -15.09
N GLU A 50 25.58 5.40 -15.53
CA GLU A 50 26.99 5.29 -15.87
C GLU A 50 27.82 4.99 -14.61
N ASP A 51 28.77 4.07 -14.73
CA ASP A 51 29.77 3.74 -13.72
C ASP A 51 29.26 3.35 -12.32
N THR A 52 27.94 3.04 -12.16
CA THR A 52 27.36 2.69 -10.87
C THR A 52 26.20 1.67 -11.01
N THR A 53 25.61 1.29 -9.88
CA THR A 53 24.47 0.39 -9.84
C THR A 53 23.20 1.09 -10.35
N PRO A 54 22.29 0.37 -11.03
CA PRO A 54 21.00 0.93 -11.46
C PRO A 54 20.21 1.50 -10.28
N VAL A 55 19.35 2.47 -10.59
CA VAL A 55 18.39 3.05 -9.65
C VAL A 55 16.96 2.64 -9.98
N VAL A 56 16.04 2.85 -9.05
CA VAL A 56 14.60 2.73 -9.27
C VAL A 56 13.99 4.12 -9.21
N VAL A 57 13.23 4.48 -10.24
CA VAL A 57 12.62 5.80 -10.38
C VAL A 57 11.11 5.65 -10.32
N LYS A 58 10.46 6.38 -9.44
CA LYS A 58 9.01 6.40 -9.28
C LYS A 58 8.44 7.74 -9.71
N PHE A 59 7.58 7.73 -10.73
CA PHE A 59 6.80 8.89 -11.18
C PHE A 59 5.44 8.84 -10.51
N TYR A 60 5.12 9.88 -9.75
CA TYR A 60 3.89 9.95 -8.95
C TYR A 60 2.67 10.24 -9.82
N ARG A 61 1.58 9.52 -9.57
CA ARG A 61 0.28 9.86 -10.16
C ARG A 61 -0.12 11.28 -9.75
N PRO A 62 -0.50 12.12 -10.72
CA PRO A 62 -1.04 13.44 -10.42
C PRO A 62 -2.24 13.37 -9.46
N GLN A 63 -2.36 14.35 -8.57
CA GLN A 63 -3.48 14.55 -7.65
C GLN A 63 -3.69 13.46 -6.57
N ARG A 64 -2.88 12.39 -6.53
CA ARG A 64 -2.97 11.41 -5.44
C ARG A 64 -2.47 11.99 -4.13
N TRP A 65 -1.27 12.51 -4.12
CA TRP A 65 -0.63 13.14 -2.97
C TRP A 65 -0.18 14.56 -3.31
N SER A 66 -0.23 15.49 -2.35
CA SER A 66 0.45 16.77 -2.45
C SER A 66 1.96 16.61 -2.27
N ASP A 67 2.73 17.61 -2.69
CA ASP A 67 4.19 17.61 -2.49
C ASP A 67 4.55 17.53 -1.00
N ALA A 68 3.81 18.24 -0.13
CA ALA A 68 4.00 18.16 1.31
C ALA A 68 3.83 16.72 1.85
N GLN A 69 2.84 15.98 1.35
CA GLN A 69 2.60 14.60 1.74
C GLN A 69 3.67 13.64 1.20
N ILE A 70 4.18 13.86 0.00
CA ILE A 70 5.30 13.09 -0.56
C ILE A 70 6.57 13.35 0.23
N LEU A 71 6.91 14.61 0.46
CA LEU A 71 8.11 14.99 1.22
C LEU A 71 8.06 14.53 2.67
N GLU A 72 6.88 14.48 3.27
CA GLU A 72 6.71 13.95 4.62
C GLU A 72 6.99 12.43 4.68
N GLU A 73 6.55 11.67 3.68
CA GLU A 73 6.91 10.25 3.55
C GLU A 73 8.42 10.07 3.31
N HIS A 74 9.02 10.87 2.42
CA HIS A 74 10.47 10.85 2.18
C HIS A 74 11.26 11.13 3.46
N ALA A 75 10.85 12.14 4.23
CA ALA A 75 11.48 12.46 5.50
C ALA A 75 11.36 11.32 6.51
N PHE A 76 10.20 10.65 6.56
CA PHE A 76 9.97 9.52 7.44
C PHE A 76 10.78 8.29 7.02
N SER A 77 10.81 7.93 5.75
CA SER A 77 11.61 6.80 5.26
C SER A 77 13.12 7.00 5.51
N ARG A 78 13.62 8.23 5.34
CA ARG A 78 14.99 8.58 5.68
C ARG A 78 15.25 8.48 7.18
N PHE A 79 14.32 8.96 8.00
CA PHE A 79 14.41 8.82 9.46
C PHE A 79 14.45 7.34 9.89
N LEU A 80 13.61 6.48 9.32
CA LEU A 80 13.65 5.04 9.59
C LEU A 80 15.02 4.43 9.26
N ARG A 81 15.61 4.84 8.15
CA ARG A 81 16.97 4.41 7.76
C ARG A 81 18.05 4.92 8.72
N GLU A 82 17.92 6.15 9.22
CA GLU A 82 18.80 6.72 10.27
C GLU A 82 18.70 5.94 11.59
N GLN A 83 17.53 5.33 11.86
CA GLN A 83 17.30 4.41 12.99
C GLN A 83 17.78 2.98 12.67
N GLU A 84 18.56 2.78 11.61
CA GLU A 84 19.06 1.47 11.16
C GLU A 84 17.95 0.46 10.86
N LEU A 85 16.78 0.94 10.44
CA LEU A 85 15.72 0.09 9.91
C LEU A 85 15.96 -0.19 8.41
N PRO A 86 15.75 -1.42 7.95
CA PRO A 86 16.03 -1.82 6.58
C PRO A 86 14.91 -1.32 5.63
N VAL A 87 14.86 -0.02 5.43
CA VAL A 87 13.91 0.68 4.55
C VAL A 87 14.65 1.24 3.35
N VAL A 88 14.07 1.06 2.17
CA VAL A 88 14.59 1.66 0.94
C VAL A 88 14.07 3.10 0.84
N ALA A 89 14.89 4.04 1.32
CA ALA A 89 14.57 5.46 1.32
C ALA A 89 15.04 6.14 0.03
N PRO A 90 14.39 7.25 -0.40
CA PRO A 90 14.77 7.98 -1.60
C PRO A 90 16.17 8.58 -1.49
N LEU A 91 16.87 8.62 -2.63
CA LEU A 91 18.14 9.28 -2.79
C LEU A 91 17.93 10.80 -2.89
N ALA A 92 18.83 11.54 -2.27
CA ALA A 92 18.88 12.99 -2.43
C ALA A 92 19.91 13.36 -3.51
N ASN A 93 19.64 14.43 -4.25
CA ASN A 93 20.64 15.07 -5.09
C ASN A 93 21.65 15.87 -4.24
N ASP A 94 22.62 16.51 -4.90
CA ASP A 94 23.66 17.32 -4.23
C ASP A 94 23.09 18.53 -3.44
N CYS A 95 21.86 18.96 -3.75
CA CYS A 95 21.14 20.01 -3.02
C CYS A 95 20.33 19.46 -1.83
N GLY A 96 20.29 18.16 -1.63
CA GLY A 96 19.52 17.50 -0.57
C GLY A 96 18.04 17.26 -0.91
N GLU A 97 17.62 17.51 -2.14
CA GLU A 97 16.25 17.30 -2.63
C GLU A 97 16.03 15.82 -2.95
N THR A 98 14.81 15.34 -2.68
CA THR A 98 14.38 13.95 -2.95
C THR A 98 13.14 13.87 -3.82
N LEU A 99 12.41 14.96 -4.01
CA LEU A 99 11.30 15.11 -4.93
C LEU A 99 11.73 16.00 -6.08
N PHE A 100 11.62 15.49 -7.29
CA PHE A 100 12.07 16.15 -8.51
C PHE A 100 10.92 16.42 -9.46
N TYR A 101 11.16 17.34 -10.41
CA TYR A 101 10.17 17.77 -11.41
C TYR A 101 10.81 17.79 -12.79
N HIS A 102 10.18 17.13 -13.76
CA HIS A 102 10.60 17.18 -15.14
C HIS A 102 9.39 17.01 -16.08
N ALA A 103 9.29 17.82 -17.11
CA ALA A 103 8.23 17.75 -18.13
C ALA A 103 6.80 17.64 -17.55
N GLY A 104 6.52 18.29 -16.41
CA GLY A 104 5.23 18.26 -15.73
C GLY A 104 5.03 17.05 -14.80
N PHE A 105 5.97 16.12 -14.73
CA PHE A 105 5.93 14.97 -13.82
C PHE A 105 6.69 15.24 -12.53
N ARG A 106 6.15 14.69 -11.42
CA ARG A 106 6.85 14.59 -10.15
C ARG A 106 7.45 13.19 -10.04
N PHE A 107 8.70 13.09 -9.63
CA PHE A 107 9.36 11.80 -9.49
C PHE A 107 10.37 11.79 -8.34
N THR A 108 10.78 10.60 -7.97
CA THR A 108 11.84 10.36 -6.99
C THR A 108 12.71 9.20 -7.42
N VAL A 109 13.92 9.15 -6.91
CA VAL A 109 14.93 8.14 -7.22
C VAL A 109 15.26 7.34 -5.97
N PHE A 110 15.23 6.00 -6.06
CA PHE A 110 15.59 5.08 -4.99
C PHE A 110 16.81 4.25 -5.37
N PRO A 111 17.62 3.81 -4.40
CA PRO A 111 18.62 2.78 -4.67
C PRO A 111 17.90 1.49 -5.08
N ARG A 112 18.47 0.75 -6.04
CA ARG A 112 17.95 -0.57 -6.40
C ARG A 112 18.23 -1.56 -5.27
N GLN A 113 17.17 -2.11 -4.69
CA GLN A 113 17.21 -3.20 -3.72
C GLN A 113 16.82 -4.52 -4.38
N GLY A 114 17.64 -5.55 -4.29
CA GLY A 114 17.26 -6.91 -4.68
C GLY A 114 16.77 -7.70 -3.48
N GLY A 115 16.06 -8.80 -3.75
CA GLY A 115 15.52 -9.70 -2.74
C GLY A 115 14.35 -10.51 -3.29
N HIS A 116 13.79 -11.38 -2.46
CA HIS A 116 12.56 -12.14 -2.71
C HIS A 116 11.53 -11.86 -1.61
N ALA A 117 10.29 -12.22 -1.81
CA ALA A 117 9.28 -12.12 -0.76
C ALA A 117 9.65 -13.00 0.45
N PRO A 118 9.40 -12.57 1.69
CA PRO A 118 9.58 -13.43 2.87
C PRO A 118 8.59 -14.60 2.84
N GLU A 119 9.02 -15.75 3.38
CA GLU A 119 8.20 -16.94 3.55
C GLU A 119 7.46 -16.85 4.88
N LEU A 120 6.13 -16.82 4.86
CA LEU A 120 5.30 -16.67 6.07
C LEU A 120 5.07 -17.99 6.83
N ASP A 121 5.49 -19.10 6.30
CA ASP A 121 5.60 -20.41 6.96
C ASP A 121 6.96 -20.61 7.66
N ASN A 122 7.91 -19.73 7.42
CA ASN A 122 9.22 -19.70 8.07
C ASN A 122 9.16 -18.88 9.37
N ALA A 123 9.30 -19.55 10.51
CA ALA A 123 9.24 -18.92 11.84
C ALA A 123 10.35 -17.86 12.04
N ASP A 124 11.55 -18.07 11.51
CA ASP A 124 12.65 -17.11 11.63
C ASP A 124 12.34 -15.82 10.88
N HIS A 125 11.71 -15.92 9.69
CA HIS A 125 11.26 -14.74 8.93
C HIS A 125 10.24 -13.96 9.74
N LEU A 126 9.23 -14.63 10.32
CA LEU A 126 8.20 -13.99 11.14
C LEU A 126 8.77 -13.31 12.40
N LEU A 127 9.72 -13.95 13.08
CA LEU A 127 10.40 -13.36 14.24
C LEU A 127 11.15 -12.07 13.87
N VAL A 128 11.89 -12.08 12.74
CA VAL A 128 12.62 -10.90 12.26
C VAL A 128 11.66 -9.81 11.82
N LEU A 129 10.57 -10.15 11.11
CA LEU A 129 9.52 -9.21 10.72
C LEU A 129 8.87 -8.58 11.95
N GLY A 130 8.53 -9.37 12.97
CA GLY A 130 7.98 -8.86 14.23
C GLY A 130 8.91 -7.84 14.89
N ARG A 131 10.20 -8.16 15.02
CA ARG A 131 11.22 -7.26 15.59
C ARG A 131 11.34 -5.95 14.79
N THR A 132 11.35 -6.05 13.46
CA THR A 132 11.52 -4.89 12.59
C THR A 132 10.30 -3.98 12.64
N LEU A 133 9.08 -4.56 12.62
CA LEU A 133 7.84 -3.79 12.73
C LEU A 133 7.68 -3.14 14.11
N ALA A 134 8.10 -3.79 15.20
CA ALA A 134 8.10 -3.15 16.52
C ALA A 134 8.96 -1.88 16.53
N ARG A 135 10.18 -1.94 15.98
CA ARG A 135 11.07 -0.76 15.86
C ARG A 135 10.47 0.30 14.94
N TRP A 136 9.87 -0.11 13.81
CA TRP A 136 9.15 0.81 12.92
C TRP A 136 8.01 1.54 13.65
N HIS A 137 7.17 0.79 14.36
CA HIS A 137 6.02 1.35 15.07
C HIS A 137 6.44 2.29 16.21
N ALA A 138 7.56 1.99 16.90
CA ALA A 138 8.15 2.91 17.87
C ALA A 138 8.55 4.23 17.20
N ALA A 139 9.33 4.15 16.11
CA ALA A 139 9.76 5.30 15.34
C ALA A 139 8.56 6.10 14.76
N GLY A 140 7.53 5.38 14.29
CA GLY A 140 6.30 5.97 13.75
C GLY A 140 5.44 6.69 14.80
N ASN A 141 5.54 6.26 16.07
CA ASN A 141 4.93 6.96 17.19
C ASN A 141 5.68 8.26 17.55
N ASP A 142 7.01 8.25 17.45
CA ASP A 142 7.84 9.38 17.83
C ASP A 142 7.78 10.55 16.82
N ARG A 143 7.51 10.24 15.57
CA ARG A 143 7.39 11.23 14.47
C ARG A 143 6.08 11.07 13.68
N PRO A 144 4.92 11.39 14.27
CA PRO A 144 3.63 11.23 13.61
C PRO A 144 3.49 12.19 12.41
N PHE A 145 2.95 11.68 11.31
CA PHE A 145 2.61 12.48 10.13
C PHE A 145 1.67 13.62 10.48
N GLN A 146 1.89 14.77 9.85
CA GLN A 146 1.10 16.00 10.02
C GLN A 146 0.18 16.25 8.82
N THR A 147 0.63 15.87 7.61
CA THR A 147 -0.09 16.13 6.36
C THR A 147 -0.72 14.87 5.78
N ARG A 148 -0.14 13.69 6.03
CA ARG A 148 -0.72 12.41 5.62
C ARG A 148 -1.91 12.04 6.49
N PRO A 149 -2.98 11.46 5.89
CA PRO A 149 -4.22 11.15 6.60
C PRO A 149 -4.02 10.06 7.67
N ALA A 150 -5.03 9.92 8.51
CA ALA A 150 -5.19 8.76 9.36
C ALA A 150 -6.22 7.80 8.75
N ILE A 151 -6.06 6.49 9.03
CA ILE A 151 -7.04 5.47 8.67
C ILE A 151 -8.32 5.71 9.47
N ASP A 152 -9.41 5.91 8.76
CA ASP A 152 -10.78 5.81 9.27
C ASP A 152 -11.45 4.60 8.61
N ILE A 153 -11.49 3.48 9.33
CA ILE A 153 -11.95 2.20 8.78
C ILE A 153 -13.38 2.32 8.22
N ILE A 154 -14.28 2.95 8.96
CA ILE A 154 -15.68 3.04 8.59
C ILE A 154 -15.92 4.06 7.47
N ALA A 155 -15.32 5.25 7.56
CA ALA A 155 -15.45 6.26 6.52
C ALA A 155 -14.87 5.79 5.19
N ASP A 156 -13.71 5.13 5.21
CA ASP A 156 -13.08 4.55 4.02
C ASP A 156 -13.97 3.48 3.36
N CYS A 157 -14.60 2.60 4.16
CA CYS A 157 -15.50 1.58 3.63
C CYS A 157 -16.77 2.19 3.04
N ARG A 158 -17.38 3.18 3.71
CA ARG A 158 -18.56 3.89 3.17
C ARG A 158 -18.24 4.56 1.85
N ALA A 159 -17.14 5.32 1.78
CA ALA A 159 -16.72 5.98 0.55
C ALA A 159 -16.47 4.98 -0.59
N ALA A 160 -15.87 3.82 -0.30
CA ALA A 160 -15.62 2.77 -1.29
C ALA A 160 -16.93 2.15 -1.81
N VAL A 161 -17.85 1.78 -0.91
CA VAL A 161 -19.16 1.20 -1.27
C VAL A 161 -19.99 2.21 -2.07
N ASP A 162 -20.03 3.47 -1.64
CA ASP A 162 -20.79 4.54 -2.32
C ASP A 162 -20.24 4.77 -3.73
N TYR A 163 -18.91 4.83 -3.89
CA TYR A 163 -18.28 5.05 -5.20
C TYR A 163 -18.62 3.89 -6.18
N VAL A 164 -18.43 2.66 -5.74
CA VAL A 164 -18.66 1.47 -6.56
C VAL A 164 -20.13 1.35 -6.97
N ASN A 165 -21.08 1.73 -6.10
CA ASN A 165 -22.51 1.73 -6.40
C ASN A 165 -22.95 2.82 -7.39
N GLN A 166 -22.09 3.79 -7.76
CA GLN A 166 -22.40 4.83 -8.74
C GLN A 166 -22.32 4.36 -10.20
N GLY A 167 -22.44 3.07 -10.45
CA GLY A 167 -22.54 2.51 -11.81
C GLY A 167 -21.34 1.67 -12.24
N VAL A 168 -20.44 1.31 -11.30
CA VAL A 168 -19.28 0.45 -11.57
C VAL A 168 -19.64 -1.03 -11.48
N VAL A 169 -20.50 -1.41 -10.53
CA VAL A 169 -20.99 -2.79 -10.37
C VAL A 169 -21.90 -3.15 -11.53
N ASP A 170 -21.74 -4.35 -12.09
CA ASP A 170 -22.70 -4.91 -13.03
C ASP A 170 -24.13 -4.76 -12.46
N PRO A 171 -25.10 -4.23 -13.24
CA PRO A 171 -26.46 -3.96 -12.78
C PRO A 171 -27.17 -5.16 -12.12
N ASN A 172 -26.80 -6.40 -12.52
CA ASN A 172 -27.36 -7.62 -11.93
C ASN A 172 -26.92 -7.86 -10.48
N PHE A 173 -25.82 -7.24 -10.05
CA PHE A 173 -25.23 -7.40 -8.72
C PHE A 173 -25.36 -6.15 -7.84
N SER A 174 -25.72 -4.99 -8.40
CA SER A 174 -25.67 -3.70 -7.71
C SER A 174 -26.49 -3.65 -6.42
N GLY A 175 -27.70 -4.22 -6.42
CA GLY A 175 -28.55 -4.30 -5.23
C GLY A 175 -27.90 -5.14 -4.14
N ARG A 176 -27.46 -6.37 -4.49
CA ARG A 176 -26.80 -7.30 -3.54
C ARG A 176 -25.50 -6.71 -2.98
N TYR A 177 -24.66 -6.07 -3.82
CA TYR A 177 -23.43 -5.42 -3.37
C TYR A 177 -23.71 -4.28 -2.38
N ARG A 178 -24.72 -3.44 -2.64
CA ARG A 178 -25.11 -2.35 -1.74
C ARG A 178 -25.56 -2.86 -0.38
N ASP A 179 -26.47 -3.84 -0.37
CA ASP A 179 -27.03 -4.40 0.86
C ASP A 179 -25.94 -5.09 1.68
N LEU A 180 -25.07 -5.83 1.01
CA LEU A 180 -23.94 -6.50 1.64
C LEU A 180 -22.90 -5.50 2.19
N GLY A 181 -22.58 -4.45 1.43
CA GLY A 181 -21.69 -3.38 1.88
C GLY A 181 -22.22 -2.68 3.14
N GLY A 182 -23.54 -2.41 3.18
CA GLY A 182 -24.21 -1.89 4.36
C GLY A 182 -24.10 -2.83 5.56
N ALA A 183 -24.42 -4.10 5.38
CA ALA A 183 -24.35 -5.12 6.44
C ALA A 183 -22.92 -5.32 6.98
N LEU A 184 -21.90 -5.27 6.10
CA LEU A 184 -20.49 -5.32 6.49
C LEU A 184 -20.12 -4.12 7.36
N ILE A 185 -20.48 -2.91 6.94
CA ILE A 185 -20.20 -1.68 7.70
C ILE A 185 -20.84 -1.74 9.08
N GLU A 186 -22.11 -2.16 9.18
CA GLU A 186 -22.78 -2.34 10.48
C GLU A 186 -22.09 -3.40 11.37
N ALA A 187 -21.62 -4.50 10.78
CA ALA A 187 -20.89 -5.53 11.53
C ALA A 187 -19.53 -5.00 12.02
N MET A 188 -18.83 -4.21 11.18
CA MET A 188 -17.59 -3.53 11.57
C MET A 188 -17.84 -2.52 12.71
N GLU A 189 -18.86 -1.67 12.64
CA GLU A 189 -19.21 -0.71 13.69
C GLU A 189 -19.43 -1.41 15.03
N ARG A 190 -20.22 -2.49 15.05
CA ARG A 190 -20.42 -3.30 16.27
C ARG A 190 -19.13 -3.90 16.79
N ARG A 191 -18.25 -4.38 15.89
CA ARG A 191 -16.99 -4.98 16.29
C ARG A 191 -15.99 -3.96 16.83
N LEU A 192 -16.02 -2.74 16.32
CA LEU A 192 -15.15 -1.64 16.71
C LEU A 192 -15.64 -0.88 17.95
N ASP A 193 -16.90 -1.12 18.36
CA ASP A 193 -17.49 -0.44 19.52
C ASP A 193 -16.63 -0.65 20.77
N GLY A 194 -16.32 0.46 21.45
CA GLY A 194 -15.42 0.49 22.61
C GLY A 194 -13.94 0.14 22.32
N THR A 195 -13.55 -0.03 21.04
CA THR A 195 -12.16 -0.30 20.68
C THR A 195 -11.44 1.03 20.36
N THR A 196 -10.35 1.27 21.07
CA THR A 196 -9.49 2.43 20.83
C THR A 196 -8.08 1.97 20.45
N TRP A 197 -7.40 2.77 19.67
CA TRP A 197 -5.99 2.56 19.31
C TRP A 197 -5.26 3.88 19.15
N GLN A 198 -3.97 3.85 19.37
CA GLN A 198 -3.10 4.95 19.01
C GLN A 198 -2.79 4.91 17.51
N ALA A 199 -3.01 6.01 16.82
CA ALA A 199 -2.65 6.15 15.41
C ALA A 199 -1.17 6.55 15.31
N ILE A 200 -0.34 5.62 14.83
CA ILE A 200 1.09 5.79 14.57
C ILE A 200 1.34 5.78 13.06
N ASN A 201 2.54 6.15 12.61
CA ASN A 201 2.88 5.97 11.20
C ASN A 201 3.12 4.49 10.92
N VAL A 202 2.28 3.93 10.06
CA VAL A 202 2.36 2.55 9.58
C VAL A 202 2.82 2.53 8.12
N HIS A 203 3.31 1.39 7.65
CA HIS A 203 3.59 1.18 6.23
C HIS A 203 2.31 1.35 5.39
N GLY A 204 1.19 0.85 5.93
CA GLY A 204 -0.13 0.99 5.32
C GLY A 204 -0.48 -0.09 4.29
N ASP A 205 0.52 -0.61 3.57
CA ASP A 205 0.39 -1.72 2.61
C ASP A 205 1.50 -2.76 2.80
N CYS A 206 1.70 -3.23 4.03
CA CYS A 206 2.80 -4.10 4.48
C CYS A 206 2.59 -5.57 4.08
N HIS A 207 2.33 -5.87 2.81
CA HIS A 207 2.26 -7.24 2.33
C HIS A 207 3.64 -7.75 1.86
N THR A 208 3.77 -9.07 1.69
CA THR A 208 5.04 -9.72 1.32
C THR A 208 5.65 -9.20 0.02
N GLY A 209 4.85 -8.69 -0.91
CA GLY A 209 5.31 -8.09 -2.17
C GLY A 209 6.05 -6.75 -1.98
N ASN A 210 5.83 -6.07 -0.85
CA ASN A 210 6.52 -4.83 -0.47
C ASN A 210 7.69 -5.07 0.50
N ILE A 211 8.11 -6.32 0.68
CA ILE A 211 9.22 -6.72 1.53
C ILE A 211 10.19 -7.56 0.71
N LEU A 212 11.42 -7.08 0.54
CA LEU A 212 12.48 -7.76 -0.18
C LEU A 212 13.42 -8.42 0.83
N TRP A 213 13.28 -9.74 0.99
CA TRP A 213 14.13 -10.52 1.88
C TRP A 213 15.49 -10.75 1.24
N ARG A 214 16.53 -10.31 1.91
CA ARG A 214 17.92 -10.51 1.47
C ARG A 214 18.88 -10.42 2.65
N ASP A 215 19.90 -11.27 2.66
CA ASP A 215 20.95 -11.31 3.70
C ASP A 215 20.35 -11.39 5.13
N ASP A 216 19.32 -12.24 5.29
CA ASP A 216 18.53 -12.47 6.52
C ASP A 216 17.82 -11.22 7.08
N LEU A 217 17.58 -10.22 6.23
CA LEU A 217 16.89 -8.98 6.58
C LEU A 217 15.72 -8.68 5.63
N PRO A 218 14.59 -8.14 6.15
CA PRO A 218 13.48 -7.64 5.35
C PRO A 218 13.75 -6.20 4.92
N HIS A 219 13.93 -5.93 3.65
CA HIS A 219 14.00 -4.56 3.14
C HIS A 219 12.62 -4.08 2.71
N PHE A 220 12.07 -3.10 3.41
CA PHE A 220 10.76 -2.54 3.11
C PHE A 220 10.85 -1.53 1.98
N VAL A 221 9.94 -1.65 1.01
CA VAL A 221 9.84 -0.80 -0.18
C VAL A 221 8.42 -0.25 -0.30
N ASP A 222 8.26 0.79 -1.11
CA ASP A 222 6.97 1.39 -1.48
C ASP A 222 6.12 1.90 -0.30
N LEU A 223 6.65 2.92 0.38
CA LEU A 223 5.97 3.61 1.47
C LEU A 223 4.88 4.59 0.98
N ASP A 224 4.45 4.48 -0.28
CA ASP A 224 3.49 5.40 -0.88
C ASP A 224 2.14 5.42 -0.16
N ASP A 225 1.72 4.28 0.40
CA ASP A 225 0.53 4.12 1.22
C ASP A 225 0.74 4.33 2.73
N SER A 226 1.94 4.78 3.13
CA SER A 226 2.24 5.06 4.53
C SER A 226 1.36 6.20 5.05
N VAL A 227 0.64 5.92 6.12
CA VAL A 227 -0.36 6.80 6.74
C VAL A 227 -0.35 6.63 8.25
N ARG A 228 -1.15 7.39 8.97
CA ARG A 228 -1.37 7.13 10.40
C ARG A 228 -2.44 6.06 10.58
N GLY A 229 -2.17 5.06 11.40
CA GLY A 229 -3.11 3.96 11.62
C GLY A 229 -2.78 3.12 12.85
N PRO A 230 -3.60 2.08 13.13
CA PRO A 230 -3.29 1.11 14.17
C PRO A 230 -2.10 0.23 13.74
N ALA A 231 -1.24 -0.15 14.69
CA ALA A 231 -0.12 -1.06 14.42
C ALA A 231 -0.56 -2.37 13.75
N MET A 232 -1.77 -2.83 14.04
CA MET A 232 -2.36 -4.03 13.45
C MET A 232 -2.53 -3.91 11.93
N GLN A 233 -2.56 -2.70 11.34
CA GLN A 233 -2.63 -2.52 9.88
C GLN A 233 -1.48 -3.21 9.16
N ASP A 234 -0.27 -3.14 9.68
CA ASP A 234 0.90 -3.78 9.06
C ASP A 234 1.00 -5.26 9.43
N LEU A 235 0.63 -5.60 10.66
CA LEU A 235 0.78 -6.96 11.20
C LEU A 235 -0.16 -7.97 10.55
N TRP A 236 -1.44 -7.61 10.32
CA TRP A 236 -2.39 -8.57 9.75
C TRP A 236 -2.09 -8.92 8.30
N MET A 237 -1.44 -8.05 7.56
CA MET A 237 -1.08 -8.26 6.15
C MET A 237 0.01 -9.31 5.95
N LEU A 238 0.65 -9.73 7.03
CA LEU A 238 1.61 -10.82 7.10
C LEU A 238 0.98 -12.15 7.53
N LEU A 239 -0.35 -12.22 7.61
CA LEU A 239 -1.07 -13.46 7.93
C LEU A 239 -1.58 -14.11 6.64
N SER A 240 -1.39 -15.42 6.51
CA SER A 240 -1.79 -16.20 5.33
C SER A 240 -2.23 -17.60 5.73
N GLY A 241 -3.05 -18.23 4.87
CA GLY A 241 -3.53 -19.58 5.11
C GLY A 241 -4.81 -19.61 5.96
N ASP A 242 -5.04 -20.71 6.68
CA ASP A 242 -6.23 -20.92 7.46
C ASP A 242 -6.19 -20.24 8.86
N ALA A 243 -7.26 -20.39 9.64
CA ALA A 243 -7.37 -19.76 10.95
C ALA A 243 -6.34 -20.28 11.97
N GLU A 244 -5.88 -21.55 11.87
CA GLU A 244 -4.85 -22.09 12.76
C GLU A 244 -3.47 -21.57 12.37
N GLU A 245 -3.16 -21.56 11.07
CA GLU A 245 -1.93 -20.99 10.52
C GLU A 245 -1.81 -19.50 10.90
N ASN A 246 -2.88 -18.73 10.71
CA ASN A 246 -2.93 -17.32 11.10
C ASN A 246 -2.67 -17.12 12.59
N ARG A 247 -3.22 -17.99 13.46
CA ARG A 247 -2.97 -17.92 14.90
C ARG A 247 -1.50 -18.21 15.25
N GLN A 248 -0.91 -19.19 14.60
CA GLN A 248 0.49 -19.54 14.82
C GLN A 248 1.42 -18.43 14.31
N GLN A 249 1.17 -17.92 13.11
CA GLN A 249 1.93 -16.78 12.53
C GLN A 249 1.86 -15.54 13.44
N LEU A 250 0.65 -15.21 13.94
CA LEU A 250 0.48 -14.07 14.83
C LEU A 250 1.23 -14.24 16.16
N ARG A 251 1.30 -15.46 16.71
CA ARG A 251 2.11 -15.76 17.91
C ARG A 251 3.59 -15.53 17.62
N THR A 252 4.12 -16.10 16.53
CA THR A 252 5.53 -15.96 16.17
C THR A 252 5.90 -14.48 15.87
N LEU A 253 5.02 -13.74 15.16
CA LEU A 253 5.18 -12.30 15.00
C LEU A 253 5.22 -11.57 16.33
N SER A 254 4.33 -11.93 17.27
CA SER A 254 4.28 -11.30 18.60
C SER A 254 5.54 -11.56 19.43
N GLU A 255 6.11 -12.76 19.38
CA GLU A 255 7.37 -13.08 20.04
C GLU A 255 8.52 -12.19 19.55
N GLY A 256 8.61 -11.98 18.22
CA GLY A 256 9.56 -11.04 17.64
C GLY A 256 9.30 -9.60 18.06
N TYR A 257 8.04 -9.17 17.96
CA TYR A 257 7.60 -7.81 18.26
C TYR A 257 7.85 -7.41 19.73
N GLU A 258 7.57 -8.32 20.66
CA GLU A 258 7.74 -8.12 22.10
C GLU A 258 9.21 -7.98 22.55
N THR A 259 10.16 -8.17 21.61
CA THR A 259 11.57 -7.80 21.85
C THR A 259 11.75 -6.29 22.08
N PHE A 260 10.91 -5.45 21.48
CA PHE A 260 11.05 -3.99 21.49
C PHE A 260 9.83 -3.25 22.03
N LEU A 261 8.61 -3.72 21.77
CA LEU A 261 7.34 -3.11 22.19
C LEU A 261 6.35 -4.18 22.64
N PRO A 262 5.46 -3.88 23.59
CA PRO A 262 4.33 -4.74 23.89
C PRO A 262 3.48 -4.99 22.63
N PHE A 263 3.16 -6.26 22.35
CA PHE A 263 2.33 -6.58 21.18
C PHE A 263 0.92 -6.01 21.36
N PRO A 264 0.32 -5.40 20.34
CA PRO A 264 -0.98 -4.73 20.46
C PRO A 264 -2.16 -5.72 20.42
N TRP A 265 -2.24 -6.66 21.37
CA TRP A 265 -3.27 -7.71 21.42
C TRP A 265 -4.69 -7.17 21.39
N ALA A 266 -4.95 -6.02 22.02
CA ALA A 266 -6.26 -5.37 21.98
C ALA A 266 -6.70 -5.01 20.57
N GLN A 267 -5.75 -4.70 19.67
CA GLN A 267 -6.00 -4.38 18.26
C GLN A 267 -6.29 -5.63 17.40
N ARG A 268 -6.18 -6.85 17.92
CA ARG A 268 -6.54 -8.07 17.18
C ARG A 268 -7.99 -8.02 16.67
N ARG A 269 -8.87 -7.31 17.36
CA ARG A 269 -10.26 -7.09 16.93
C ARG A 269 -10.36 -6.34 15.60
N LEU A 270 -9.32 -5.63 15.20
CA LEU A 270 -9.27 -4.84 13.96
C LEU A 270 -8.95 -5.67 12.71
N ILE A 271 -8.48 -6.92 12.84
CA ILE A 271 -8.01 -7.73 11.71
C ILE A 271 -9.10 -7.84 10.62
N GLU A 272 -10.29 -8.34 10.96
CA GLU A 272 -11.35 -8.51 9.97
C GLU A 272 -11.90 -7.15 9.45
N PRO A 273 -12.15 -6.12 10.29
CA PRO A 273 -12.46 -4.79 9.78
C PRO A 273 -11.42 -4.21 8.81
N LEU A 274 -10.13 -4.40 9.06
CA LEU A 274 -9.06 -3.95 8.17
C LEU A 274 -9.01 -4.77 6.87
N ARG A 275 -9.27 -6.08 6.95
CA ARG A 275 -9.38 -6.96 5.78
C ARG A 275 -10.55 -6.55 4.89
N ALA A 276 -11.74 -6.40 5.45
CA ALA A 276 -12.93 -5.94 4.74
C ALA A 276 -12.71 -4.56 4.11
N ARG A 277 -12.09 -3.62 4.85
CA ARG A 277 -11.67 -2.32 4.32
C ARG A 277 -10.79 -2.47 3.08
N ARG A 278 -9.79 -3.36 3.12
CA ARG A 278 -8.91 -3.61 1.97
C ARG A 278 -9.68 -4.12 0.77
N MET A 279 -10.59 -5.10 0.97
CA MET A 279 -11.41 -5.69 -0.09
C MET A 279 -12.29 -4.63 -0.77
N LEU A 280 -13.02 -3.83 0.00
CA LEU A 280 -13.89 -2.76 -0.51
C LEU A 280 -13.10 -1.66 -1.22
N ARG A 281 -12.00 -1.20 -0.63
CA ARG A 281 -11.15 -0.17 -1.21
C ARG A 281 -10.44 -0.62 -2.49
N HIS A 282 -10.07 -1.89 -2.61
CA HIS A 282 -9.44 -2.42 -3.81
C HIS A 282 -10.38 -2.33 -5.03
N SER A 283 -11.66 -2.70 -4.88
CA SER A 283 -12.64 -2.55 -5.96
C SER A 283 -12.88 -1.09 -6.33
N ALA A 284 -12.98 -0.21 -5.34
CA ALA A 284 -13.13 1.23 -5.57
C ALA A 284 -11.88 1.83 -6.24
N TRP A 285 -10.67 1.40 -5.87
CA TRP A 285 -9.42 1.83 -6.48
C TRP A 285 -9.35 1.42 -7.96
N LEU A 286 -9.69 0.18 -8.29
CA LEU A 286 -9.76 -0.27 -9.68
C LEU A 286 -10.75 0.58 -10.48
N ALA A 287 -11.94 0.79 -9.94
CA ALA A 287 -12.99 1.58 -10.55
C ALA A 287 -12.56 3.05 -10.80
N GLN A 288 -11.91 3.68 -9.82
CA GLN A 288 -11.43 5.06 -9.92
C GLN A 288 -10.32 5.27 -10.96
N ARG A 289 -9.68 4.20 -11.37
CA ARG A 289 -8.56 4.20 -12.32
C ARG A 289 -8.91 3.56 -13.66
N TRP A 290 -10.16 3.11 -13.83
CA TRP A 290 -10.58 2.30 -14.98
C TRP A 290 -10.43 3.03 -16.33
N ASP A 291 -10.47 4.34 -16.32
CA ASP A 291 -10.24 5.18 -17.52
C ASP A 291 -8.74 5.23 -17.93
N ASP A 292 -7.80 4.90 -17.05
CA ASP A 292 -6.39 4.79 -17.40
C ASP A 292 -6.15 3.47 -18.16
N PRO A 293 -5.70 3.51 -19.45
CA PRO A 293 -5.57 2.32 -20.29
C PRO A 293 -4.71 1.21 -19.71
N ALA A 294 -3.81 1.52 -18.78
CA ALA A 294 -2.99 0.53 -18.12
C ALA A 294 -3.82 -0.40 -17.20
N PHE A 295 -4.96 0.09 -16.66
CA PHE A 295 -5.78 -0.69 -15.74
C PHE A 295 -6.57 -1.78 -16.44
N PRO A 296 -7.36 -1.54 -17.51
CA PRO A 296 -8.00 -2.61 -18.27
C PRO A 296 -7.01 -3.65 -18.82
N LEU A 297 -5.80 -3.25 -19.20
CA LEU A 297 -4.76 -4.16 -19.67
C LEU A 297 -4.21 -5.06 -18.55
N ALA A 298 -4.03 -4.50 -17.36
CA ALA A 298 -3.49 -5.22 -16.21
C ALA A 298 -4.55 -6.05 -15.47
N PHE A 299 -5.80 -5.58 -15.44
CA PHE A 299 -6.91 -6.17 -14.70
C PHE A 299 -8.12 -6.50 -15.61
N PRO A 300 -7.94 -7.23 -16.73
CA PRO A 300 -9.01 -7.45 -17.73
C PRO A 300 -10.22 -8.21 -17.17
N TRP A 301 -10.10 -8.78 -16.00
CA TRP A 301 -11.15 -9.51 -15.29
C TRP A 301 -12.10 -8.61 -14.49
N PHE A 302 -11.71 -7.36 -14.19
CA PHE A 302 -12.49 -6.46 -13.31
C PHE A 302 -13.85 -6.08 -13.90
N ASP A 303 -13.93 -5.88 -15.22
CA ASP A 303 -15.17 -5.56 -15.95
C ASP A 303 -15.94 -6.84 -16.36
N SER A 304 -15.91 -7.86 -15.52
CA SER A 304 -16.61 -9.12 -15.81
C SER A 304 -17.66 -9.47 -14.74
N PRO A 305 -18.81 -10.05 -15.12
CA PRO A 305 -19.79 -10.54 -14.15
C PRO A 305 -19.20 -11.57 -13.17
N ARG A 306 -18.20 -12.34 -13.61
CA ARG A 306 -17.52 -13.32 -12.78
C ARG A 306 -16.79 -12.66 -11.61
N TYR A 307 -16.06 -11.58 -11.88
CA TYR A 307 -15.37 -10.83 -10.82
C TYR A 307 -16.35 -10.37 -9.74
N TRP A 308 -17.48 -9.76 -10.16
CA TRP A 308 -18.48 -9.27 -9.21
C TRP A 308 -19.13 -10.38 -8.41
N GLN A 309 -19.40 -11.54 -9.04
CA GLN A 309 -19.91 -12.70 -8.31
C GLN A 309 -18.89 -13.21 -7.28
N ASP A 310 -17.64 -13.38 -7.67
CA ASP A 310 -16.56 -13.86 -6.79
C ASP A 310 -16.32 -12.86 -5.65
N HIS A 311 -16.24 -11.57 -5.95
CA HIS A 311 -16.04 -10.51 -4.96
C HIS A 311 -17.18 -10.43 -3.94
N ILE A 312 -18.45 -10.56 -4.37
CA ILE A 312 -19.61 -10.62 -3.48
C ILE A 312 -19.55 -11.86 -2.58
N ASN A 313 -19.18 -13.01 -3.12
CA ASN A 313 -19.03 -14.22 -2.32
C ASN A 313 -17.94 -14.05 -1.25
N ASP A 314 -16.80 -13.44 -1.59
CA ASP A 314 -15.72 -13.15 -0.63
C ASP A 314 -16.19 -12.18 0.47
N LEU A 315 -16.93 -11.13 0.13
CA LEU A 315 -17.52 -10.21 1.10
C LEU A 315 -18.57 -10.89 2.01
N GLU A 316 -19.36 -11.84 1.48
CA GLU A 316 -20.30 -12.63 2.30
C GLU A 316 -19.59 -13.53 3.29
N GLN A 317 -18.47 -14.15 2.89
CA GLN A 317 -17.63 -14.94 3.79
C GLN A 317 -17.03 -14.08 4.90
N GLU A 318 -16.57 -12.88 4.55
CA GLU A 318 -16.02 -11.91 5.51
C GLU A 318 -17.10 -11.45 6.51
N LEU A 319 -18.32 -11.15 6.03
CA LEU A 319 -19.46 -10.81 6.89
C LEU A 319 -19.79 -11.96 7.86
N ALA A 320 -19.86 -13.20 7.36
CA ALA A 320 -20.12 -14.37 8.18
C ALA A 320 -19.01 -14.59 9.25
N THR A 321 -17.76 -14.29 8.89
CA THR A 321 -16.64 -14.36 9.84
C THR A 321 -16.78 -13.30 10.93
N MET A 322 -17.07 -12.05 10.58
CA MET A 322 -17.31 -10.98 11.55
C MET A 322 -18.48 -11.28 12.49
N GLN A 323 -19.59 -11.80 11.95
CA GLN A 323 -20.77 -12.16 12.74
C GLN A 323 -20.46 -13.23 13.77
N ARG A 324 -19.75 -14.31 13.39
CA ARG A 324 -19.30 -15.35 14.34
C ARG A 324 -18.41 -14.78 15.46
N LEU A 325 -17.60 -13.78 15.17
CA LEU A 325 -16.73 -13.14 16.16
C LEU A 325 -17.46 -12.13 17.07
N LEU A 326 -18.73 -11.80 16.75
CA LEU A 326 -19.61 -10.97 17.58
C LEU A 326 -20.49 -11.83 18.52
N GLU A 327 -20.60 -13.13 18.27
CA GLU A 327 -21.28 -14.06 19.17
C GLU A 327 -20.51 -14.19 20.48
N PRO A 328 -21.20 -14.28 21.65
CA PRO A 328 -20.57 -14.31 22.97
C PRO A 328 -19.74 -15.58 23.22
#